data_eda5a3bc43c2e34a953a1600e9e4517f
#
_entry.id   eda5a3bc43c2e34a953a1600e9e4517f
#
_cell.length_a   1.000
_cell.length_b   1.000
_cell.length_c   1.000
_cell.angle_alpha   90.00
_cell.angle_beta   90.00
_cell.angle_gamma   90.00
#
_symmetry.space_group_name_H-M   'P 1'
#
loop_
_entity.id
_entity.type
_entity.pdbx_description
1 polymer ?
#
loop_
_entity_poly.entity_id
_entity_poly.type
_entity_poly.pdbx_seq_one_letter_code
_entity_poly.pdbx_strand_id
1 'polypeptide(L)'
;MVYVPDGAFFAGDGASSSDFRFKQGVSDDSPWYITSENAITTTNTASGGFYYQGSGAAGENSSGAVFLIPNSFPKGYKSFYLMKYELTEGQWVSFFNTLTPNAKLNRDITSAVQGGKNSQGVVNRNTIEWDSSNPLLKATTLRPSRAMSYISWPDAAAYADWAGLRPVTELEFEKAARGVDIAAVADEFAWGTTSSKVAAADGIYPPNQDENGTEAIFDGTVNLNRNSLGFTTGDGRIGGPAAGQPGPLRVGIFAENSTSRVSSGAGYYGNMELSGNLAEPAVTVGRTEGRQFLGTQGDGELATLSGYEGNATNVDWPGIDPQDARRGVDKTVGIGYRGGDFQSASLRTFQTSSRVFAAKDPDSAGLKERYDASAGIFYGGRFARTSP
;
A
#
# COMPACT_ATOMS: atom_id res chain seq x y z
N MET A 1 -9.96 10.33 6.59
CA MET A 1 -9.71 9.17 7.49
C MET A 1 -11.02 8.44 7.75
N VAL A 2 -10.97 7.13 7.88
CA VAL A 2 -12.09 6.27 8.24
C VAL A 2 -11.77 5.63 9.59
N TYR A 3 -12.71 5.64 10.49
CA TYR A 3 -12.57 4.99 11.80
C TYR A 3 -12.77 3.49 11.69
N VAL A 4 -11.81 2.72 12.17
CA VAL A 4 -11.85 1.27 12.32
C VAL A 4 -11.97 0.98 13.82
N PRO A 5 -13.12 0.46 14.32
CA PRO A 5 -13.33 0.29 15.75
C PRO A 5 -12.43 -0.79 16.35
N ASP A 6 -12.31 -0.79 17.67
CA ASP A 6 -11.74 -1.91 18.41
C ASP A 6 -12.61 -3.16 18.26
N GLY A 7 -12.01 -4.32 18.47
CA GLY A 7 -12.71 -5.60 18.43
C GLY A 7 -11.93 -6.68 17.70
N ALA A 8 -12.35 -7.91 17.95
CA ALA A 8 -11.75 -9.10 17.37
C ALA A 8 -12.04 -9.19 15.87
N PHE A 9 -11.14 -9.82 15.13
CA PHE A 9 -11.30 -9.99 13.69
C PHE A 9 -10.50 -11.20 13.18
N PHE A 10 -10.83 -11.63 11.96
CA PHE A 10 -10.14 -12.73 11.30
C PHE A 10 -9.04 -12.19 10.36
N ALA A 11 -7.82 -12.74 10.48
CA ALA A 11 -6.72 -12.56 9.52
C ALA A 11 -6.44 -13.89 8.81
N GLY A 12 -6.36 -13.85 7.49
CA GLY A 12 -6.49 -15.05 6.64
C GLY A 12 -7.95 -15.27 6.26
N ASP A 13 -8.25 -16.22 5.38
CA ASP A 13 -9.60 -16.41 4.83
C ASP A 13 -10.04 -17.88 4.67
N GLY A 14 -9.26 -18.84 5.16
CA GLY A 14 -9.61 -20.25 5.08
C GLY A 14 -9.43 -20.88 3.69
N ALA A 15 -8.87 -20.16 2.72
CA ALA A 15 -8.57 -20.78 1.43
C ALA A 15 -7.36 -21.70 1.53
N SER A 16 -7.43 -22.86 0.89
CA SER A 16 -6.34 -23.84 0.82
C SER A 16 -5.20 -23.42 -0.12
N SER A 17 -5.23 -22.23 -0.67
CA SER A 17 -4.24 -21.75 -1.64
C SER A 17 -2.88 -21.43 -1.02
N SER A 18 -1.85 -21.45 -1.85
CA SER A 18 -0.45 -21.22 -1.47
C SER A 18 -0.07 -19.73 -1.34
N ASP A 19 -1.00 -18.82 -1.03
CA ASP A 19 -0.77 -17.36 -1.02
C ASP A 19 -0.17 -16.86 0.30
N PHE A 20 0.46 -17.76 1.06
CA PHE A 20 1.15 -17.46 2.31
C PHE A 20 0.24 -16.82 3.38
N ARG A 21 -1.05 -17.08 3.31
CA ARG A 21 -2.08 -16.53 4.19
C ARG A 21 -1.87 -16.95 5.64
N PHE A 22 -2.40 -16.18 6.55
CA PHE A 22 -2.48 -16.55 7.96
C PHE A 22 -3.46 -17.71 8.12
N LYS A 23 -3.05 -18.75 8.87
CA LYS A 23 -3.86 -19.94 9.13
C LYS A 23 -3.49 -20.62 10.44
N GLN A 24 -4.32 -21.53 10.92
CA GLN A 24 -4.11 -22.24 12.17
C GLN A 24 -3.34 -23.55 11.97
N GLY A 25 -2.00 -23.48 12.09
CA GLY A 25 -1.13 -24.62 11.89
C GLY A 25 -0.91 -24.99 10.42
N VAL A 26 -0.07 -25.98 10.18
CA VAL A 26 0.37 -26.39 8.85
C VAL A 26 -0.76 -27.02 8.03
N SER A 27 -1.67 -27.73 8.71
CA SER A 27 -2.74 -28.53 8.08
C SER A 27 -4.15 -27.97 8.33
N ASP A 28 -4.26 -26.81 8.94
CA ASP A 28 -5.55 -26.18 9.26
C ASP A 28 -5.61 -24.81 8.59
N ASP A 29 -6.43 -24.68 7.56
CA ASP A 29 -6.57 -23.45 6.78
C ASP A 29 -7.46 -22.40 7.45
N SER A 30 -8.04 -22.65 8.63
CA SER A 30 -8.83 -21.68 9.37
C SER A 30 -8.04 -20.40 9.63
N PRO A 31 -8.63 -19.20 9.45
CA PRO A 31 -7.93 -17.93 9.65
C PRO A 31 -7.54 -17.72 11.12
N TRP A 32 -6.55 -16.86 11.35
CA TRP A 32 -6.26 -16.37 12.71
C TRP A 32 -7.45 -15.59 13.25
N TYR A 33 -7.80 -15.82 14.51
CA TYR A 33 -8.74 -14.98 15.22
C TYR A 33 -7.99 -14.11 16.22
N ILE A 34 -7.85 -12.83 15.89
CA ILE A 34 -7.14 -11.83 16.70
C ILE A 34 -8.12 -11.24 17.71
N THR A 35 -7.94 -11.55 18.99
CA THR A 35 -8.85 -11.17 20.07
C THR A 35 -8.29 -10.11 21.02
N SER A 36 -7.03 -9.70 20.83
CA SER A 36 -6.35 -8.70 21.67
C SER A 36 -5.06 -8.22 21.02
N GLU A 37 -4.40 -7.25 21.65
CA GLU A 37 -3.02 -6.85 21.31
C GLU A 37 -1.97 -7.71 22.05
N ASN A 38 -2.34 -8.80 22.71
CA ASN A 38 -1.39 -9.68 23.38
C ASN A 38 -0.37 -10.26 22.38
N ALA A 39 0.81 -10.61 22.90
CA ALA A 39 1.83 -11.24 22.09
C ALA A 39 1.33 -12.55 21.45
N ILE A 40 1.74 -12.78 20.21
CA ILE A 40 1.41 -13.99 19.46
C ILE A 40 2.71 -14.74 19.19
N THR A 41 2.78 -16.00 19.62
CA THR A 41 3.85 -16.90 19.20
C THR A 41 3.35 -17.70 18.00
N THR A 42 4.05 -17.61 16.89
CA THR A 42 3.76 -18.44 15.71
C THR A 42 4.21 -19.87 15.98
N THR A 43 3.65 -20.82 15.23
CA THR A 43 3.92 -22.24 15.42
C THR A 43 4.12 -22.93 14.07
N ASN A 44 4.81 -24.07 14.09
CA ASN A 44 4.94 -24.96 12.93
C ASN A 44 4.26 -26.32 13.17
N THR A 45 3.34 -26.40 14.11
CA THR A 45 2.59 -27.63 14.40
C THR A 45 1.58 -27.96 13.30
N ALA A 46 1.19 -29.22 13.21
CA ALA A 46 0.30 -29.70 12.14
C ALA A 46 -1.10 -29.04 12.17
N SER A 47 -1.60 -28.70 13.35
CA SER A 47 -2.91 -28.03 13.51
C SER A 47 -2.91 -27.14 14.74
N GLY A 48 -3.80 -26.15 14.72
CA GLY A 48 -3.96 -25.16 15.79
C GLY A 48 -2.81 -24.15 15.89
N GLY A 49 -3.07 -23.06 16.58
CA GLY A 49 -2.09 -21.98 16.78
C GLY A 49 -1.89 -21.10 15.53
N PHE A 50 -1.11 -20.06 15.70
CA PHE A 50 -0.88 -19.07 14.65
C PHE A 50 0.24 -19.54 13.70
N TYR A 51 -0.08 -19.68 12.43
CA TYR A 51 0.84 -20.15 11.40
C TYR A 51 0.72 -19.33 10.11
N TYR A 52 1.79 -19.17 9.40
CA TYR A 52 1.80 -18.88 7.97
C TYR A 52 2.99 -19.58 7.30
N GLN A 53 2.86 -19.89 6.05
CA GLN A 53 3.99 -20.34 5.24
C GLN A 53 4.69 -19.12 4.67
N GLY A 54 5.96 -18.92 4.99
CA GLY A 54 6.78 -17.87 4.40
C GLY A 54 7.58 -18.39 3.23
N SER A 55 7.85 -17.55 2.25
CA SER A 55 8.83 -17.81 1.21
C SER A 55 9.22 -16.49 0.57
N GLY A 56 10.53 -16.20 0.50
CA GLY A 56 11.03 -15.02 -0.18
C GLY A 56 10.24 -13.73 0.15
N ALA A 57 9.41 -13.31 -0.79
CA ALA A 57 8.63 -12.08 -0.68
C ALA A 57 7.47 -12.11 0.34
N ALA A 58 7.16 -13.24 0.95
CA ALA A 58 6.10 -13.35 1.95
C ALA A 58 6.61 -13.37 3.40
N GLY A 59 7.91 -13.37 3.61
CA GLY A 59 8.53 -13.30 4.93
C GLY A 59 9.49 -14.42 5.26
N GLU A 60 9.94 -14.42 6.50
CA GLU A 60 10.90 -15.37 7.03
C GLU A 60 10.35 -16.78 6.94
N ASN A 61 11.17 -17.66 6.40
CA ASN A 61 11.06 -19.10 6.45
C ASN A 61 9.95 -19.74 5.62
N SER A 62 10.37 -20.64 4.74
CA SER A 62 9.50 -21.45 3.89
C SER A 62 8.71 -22.54 4.63
N SER A 63 9.00 -22.81 5.89
CA SER A 63 8.42 -23.90 6.69
C SER A 63 7.61 -23.45 7.90
N GLY A 64 7.27 -22.15 8.00
CA GLY A 64 6.57 -21.61 9.15
C GLY A 64 7.49 -21.44 10.38
N ALA A 65 8.26 -20.34 10.43
CA ALA A 65 9.13 -20.07 11.55
C ALA A 65 8.35 -19.90 12.86
N VAL A 66 8.93 -20.36 13.95
CA VAL A 66 8.46 -20.04 15.30
C VAL A 66 9.13 -18.75 15.73
N PHE A 67 8.34 -17.69 15.90
CA PHE A 67 8.81 -16.40 16.41
C PHE A 67 7.72 -15.67 17.18
N LEU A 68 8.10 -14.64 17.89
CA LEU A 68 7.20 -13.80 18.67
C LEU A 68 6.80 -12.55 17.88
N ILE A 69 5.50 -12.29 17.78
CA ILE A 69 4.95 -10.98 17.46
C ILE A 69 4.66 -10.30 18.79
N PRO A 70 5.41 -9.27 19.20
CA PRO A 70 5.31 -8.73 20.55
C PRO A 70 3.96 -8.01 20.77
N ASN A 71 3.59 -7.81 22.03
CA ASN A 71 2.39 -7.05 22.40
C ASN A 71 2.43 -5.58 21.97
N SER A 72 3.62 -5.03 21.80
CA SER A 72 3.82 -3.67 21.32
C SER A 72 3.56 -3.48 19.83
N PHE A 73 3.62 -4.56 19.03
CA PHE A 73 3.29 -4.50 17.60
C PHE A 73 1.78 -4.32 17.40
N PRO A 74 1.32 -3.30 16.65
CA PRO A 74 -0.11 -3.08 16.42
C PRO A 74 -0.73 -4.23 15.61
N LYS A 75 -1.58 -5.03 16.26
CA LYS A 75 -2.25 -6.16 15.62
C LYS A 75 -3.58 -5.78 14.99
N GLY A 76 -4.05 -4.55 15.27
CA GLY A 76 -5.32 -4.07 14.78
C GLY A 76 -6.51 -4.42 15.67
N TYR A 77 -6.33 -5.06 16.83
CA TYR A 77 -7.45 -5.24 17.77
C TYR A 77 -7.95 -3.89 18.28
N LYS A 78 -7.05 -2.99 18.69
CA LYS A 78 -7.40 -1.62 19.08
C LYS A 78 -7.90 -0.82 17.88
N SER A 79 -8.71 0.20 18.17
CA SER A 79 -9.21 1.12 17.16
C SER A 79 -8.11 1.97 16.55
N PHE A 80 -8.30 2.32 15.30
CA PHE A 80 -7.42 3.23 14.56
C PHE A 80 -8.19 3.96 13.46
N TYR A 81 -7.58 4.99 12.93
CA TYR A 81 -8.04 5.64 11.71
C TYR A 81 -7.16 5.21 10.54
N LEU A 82 -7.77 4.91 9.40
CA LEU A 82 -7.08 4.61 8.14
C LEU A 82 -7.46 5.63 7.09
N MET A 83 -6.54 6.04 6.23
CA MET A 83 -6.88 6.88 5.08
C MET A 83 -8.01 6.24 4.27
N LYS A 84 -9.02 7.04 3.91
CA LYS A 84 -10.15 6.55 3.11
C LYS A 84 -9.70 6.13 1.72
N TYR A 85 -8.81 6.90 1.14
CA TYR A 85 -8.25 6.74 -0.19
C TYR A 85 -6.76 6.53 -0.11
N GLU A 86 -6.17 6.03 -1.18
CA GLU A 86 -4.74 6.08 -1.40
C GLU A 86 -4.22 7.52 -1.37
N LEU A 87 -2.93 7.71 -1.10
CA LEU A 87 -2.25 8.99 -1.24
C LEU A 87 -2.46 9.53 -2.66
N THR A 88 -2.79 10.81 -2.78
CA THR A 88 -3.02 11.44 -4.09
C THR A 88 -1.84 12.31 -4.54
N GLU A 89 -1.75 12.57 -5.85
CA GLU A 89 -0.73 13.49 -6.41
C GLU A 89 -0.82 14.88 -5.75
N GLY A 90 -2.02 15.39 -5.48
CA GLY A 90 -2.19 16.69 -4.84
C GLY A 90 -1.70 16.71 -3.39
N GLN A 91 -1.91 15.64 -2.65
CA GLN A 91 -1.38 15.50 -1.29
C GLN A 91 0.14 15.39 -1.29
N TRP A 92 0.71 14.61 -2.22
CA TRP A 92 2.15 14.52 -2.39
C TRP A 92 2.78 15.87 -2.74
N VAL A 93 2.23 16.59 -3.71
CA VAL A 93 2.70 17.94 -4.10
C VAL A 93 2.64 18.90 -2.92
N SER A 94 1.60 18.82 -2.09
CA SER A 94 1.49 19.65 -0.88
C SER A 94 2.63 19.38 0.10
N PHE A 95 2.92 18.11 0.38
CA PHE A 95 4.06 17.69 1.19
C PHE A 95 5.39 18.14 0.58
N PHE A 96 5.66 17.76 -0.67
CA PHE A 96 6.90 18.02 -1.39
C PHE A 96 7.25 19.52 -1.38
N ASN A 97 6.25 20.38 -1.53
CA ASN A 97 6.43 21.82 -1.55
C ASN A 97 6.80 22.44 -0.19
N THR A 98 6.69 21.70 0.91
CA THR A 98 7.14 22.14 2.24
C THR A 98 8.61 21.81 2.50
N LEU A 99 9.20 20.91 1.70
CA LEU A 99 10.54 20.41 1.91
C LEU A 99 11.62 21.46 1.57
N THR A 100 12.78 21.31 2.23
CA THR A 100 13.99 22.05 1.88
C THR A 100 14.48 21.67 0.47
N PRO A 101 15.28 22.52 -0.20
CA PRO A 101 15.81 22.21 -1.53
C PRO A 101 16.50 20.84 -1.62
N ASN A 102 17.35 20.49 -0.66
CA ASN A 102 18.04 19.21 -0.66
C ASN A 102 17.08 18.02 -0.44
N ALA A 103 16.12 18.16 0.46
CA ALA A 103 15.11 17.15 0.68
C ALA A 103 14.23 16.93 -0.57
N LYS A 104 13.92 17.99 -1.35
CA LYS A 104 13.25 17.89 -2.64
C LYS A 104 14.07 17.10 -3.64
N LEU A 105 15.37 17.39 -3.77
CA LEU A 105 16.27 16.66 -4.67
C LEU A 105 16.32 15.17 -4.34
N ASN A 106 16.27 14.85 -3.04
CA ASN A 106 16.21 13.47 -2.58
C ASN A 106 14.89 12.74 -2.89
N ARG A 107 13.81 13.46 -3.22
CA ARG A 107 12.46 12.90 -3.44
C ARG A 107 11.88 13.25 -4.81
N ASP A 108 12.76 13.61 -5.73
CA ASP A 108 12.37 14.00 -7.09
C ASP A 108 11.89 12.79 -7.90
N ILE A 109 10.60 12.62 -7.99
CA ILE A 109 9.99 11.57 -8.81
C ILE A 109 10.05 11.86 -10.32
N THR A 110 10.44 13.07 -10.72
CA THR A 110 10.62 13.41 -12.14
C THR A 110 11.99 12.99 -12.66
N SER A 111 12.92 12.65 -11.76
CA SER A 111 14.28 12.22 -12.08
C SER A 111 14.39 10.70 -12.23
N ALA A 112 15.14 10.24 -13.24
CA ALA A 112 15.50 8.83 -13.36
C ALA A 112 16.44 8.36 -12.26
N VAL A 113 17.27 9.25 -11.72
CA VAL A 113 18.29 8.92 -10.70
C VAL A 113 17.63 8.43 -9.41
N GLN A 114 16.43 8.90 -9.14
CA GLN A 114 15.68 8.57 -7.94
C GLN A 114 14.63 7.46 -8.17
N GLY A 115 14.73 6.71 -9.28
CA GLY A 115 13.74 5.69 -9.62
C GLY A 115 12.36 6.28 -10.03
N GLY A 116 12.32 7.56 -10.30
CA GLY A 116 11.12 8.25 -10.74
C GLY A 116 10.82 8.04 -12.22
N LYS A 117 9.89 8.83 -12.72
CA LYS A 117 9.35 8.69 -14.09
C LYS A 117 10.24 9.20 -15.20
N ASN A 118 11.41 9.78 -14.90
CA ASN A 118 12.39 10.32 -15.86
C ASN A 118 11.77 11.30 -16.88
N SER A 119 10.87 12.16 -16.43
CA SER A 119 10.17 13.10 -17.32
C SER A 119 9.48 14.20 -16.52
N GLN A 120 9.41 15.39 -17.11
CA GLN A 120 8.53 16.45 -16.64
C GLN A 120 7.09 16.28 -17.17
N GLY A 121 6.90 15.54 -18.25
CA GLY A 121 5.58 15.25 -18.80
C GLY A 121 4.89 14.06 -18.11
N VAL A 122 3.71 13.72 -18.61
CA VAL A 122 2.91 12.61 -18.12
C VAL A 122 3.56 11.27 -18.45
N VAL A 123 3.79 10.43 -17.44
CA VAL A 123 4.29 9.07 -17.60
C VAL A 123 3.48 8.13 -16.71
N ASN A 124 2.96 7.03 -17.26
CA ASN A 124 2.11 6.09 -16.53
C ASN A 124 0.99 6.80 -15.74
N ARG A 125 0.37 7.79 -16.38
CA ARG A 125 -0.69 8.64 -15.84
C ARG A 125 -0.25 9.57 -14.69
N ASN A 126 1.00 9.51 -14.20
CA ASN A 126 1.53 10.46 -13.22
C ASN A 126 1.82 11.80 -13.89
N THR A 127 1.22 12.88 -13.36
CA THR A 127 1.23 14.24 -13.95
C THR A 127 2.06 15.24 -13.16
N ILE A 128 2.85 14.81 -12.18
CA ILE A 128 3.65 15.71 -11.37
C ILE A 128 4.81 16.27 -12.21
N GLU A 129 5.00 17.57 -12.12
CA GLU A 129 6.09 18.32 -12.74
C GLU A 129 6.88 19.08 -11.68
N TRP A 130 8.20 19.07 -11.80
CA TRP A 130 9.09 19.85 -10.95
C TRP A 130 10.46 20.02 -11.61
N ASP A 131 10.93 21.26 -11.71
CA ASP A 131 12.24 21.59 -12.30
C ASP A 131 13.34 21.54 -11.21
N SER A 132 14.09 20.45 -11.17
CA SER A 132 15.21 20.24 -10.24
C SER A 132 16.39 21.18 -10.45
N SER A 133 16.50 21.86 -11.61
CA SER A 133 17.54 22.88 -11.84
C SER A 133 17.34 24.11 -10.97
N ASN A 134 16.10 24.34 -10.48
CA ASN A 134 15.77 25.37 -9.52
C ASN A 134 14.94 24.79 -8.36
N PRO A 135 15.59 24.20 -7.34
CA PRO A 135 14.89 23.52 -6.25
C PRO A 135 13.98 24.41 -5.38
N LEU A 136 14.06 25.72 -5.55
CA LEU A 136 13.15 26.67 -4.89
C LEU A 136 11.75 26.69 -5.53
N LEU A 137 11.62 26.23 -6.77
CA LEU A 137 10.32 26.15 -7.44
C LEU A 137 9.41 25.12 -6.75
N LYS A 138 8.13 25.34 -6.93
CA LYS A 138 7.08 24.42 -6.45
C LYS A 138 6.80 23.37 -7.51
N ALA A 139 6.64 22.14 -7.07
CA ALA A 139 6.03 21.08 -7.88
C ALA A 139 4.55 21.36 -8.11
N THR A 140 4.05 20.88 -9.25
CA THR A 140 2.64 20.97 -9.63
C THR A 140 2.11 19.62 -10.09
N THR A 141 0.79 19.48 -10.17
CA THR A 141 0.11 18.35 -10.77
C THR A 141 -1.13 18.80 -11.54
N LEU A 142 -1.42 18.16 -12.64
CA LEU A 142 -2.65 18.36 -13.40
C LEU A 142 -3.81 17.51 -12.88
N ARG A 143 -3.53 16.51 -12.03
CA ARG A 143 -4.52 15.51 -11.56
C ARG A 143 -4.44 15.31 -10.05
N PRO A 144 -4.80 16.32 -9.26
CA PRO A 144 -4.60 16.29 -7.80
C PRO A 144 -5.33 15.15 -7.08
N SER A 145 -6.38 14.59 -7.68
CA SER A 145 -7.15 13.48 -7.10
C SER A 145 -6.70 12.10 -7.60
N ARG A 146 -5.72 12.01 -8.49
CA ARG A 146 -5.17 10.72 -8.95
C ARG A 146 -4.31 10.10 -7.87
N ALA A 147 -4.36 8.76 -7.72
CA ALA A 147 -3.50 8.04 -6.81
C ALA A 147 -2.03 8.27 -7.16
N MET A 148 -1.22 8.51 -6.13
CA MET A 148 0.20 8.85 -6.25
C MET A 148 1.03 7.61 -6.49
N SER A 149 1.60 7.47 -7.68
CA SER A 149 2.58 6.44 -8.07
C SER A 149 4.01 6.97 -8.00
N TYR A 150 4.99 6.10 -8.24
CA TYR A 150 6.42 6.43 -8.22
C TYR A 150 6.97 6.84 -6.84
N ILE A 151 6.39 6.35 -5.76
CA ILE A 151 6.92 6.57 -4.42
C ILE A 151 7.58 5.32 -3.86
N SER A 152 8.76 5.50 -3.28
CA SER A 152 9.46 4.47 -2.52
C SER A 152 8.92 4.37 -1.10
N TRP A 153 9.32 3.33 -0.35
CA TRP A 153 9.00 3.26 1.06
C TRP A 153 9.55 4.45 1.88
N PRO A 154 10.82 4.88 1.70
CA PRO A 154 11.31 6.09 2.38
C PRO A 154 10.50 7.35 2.04
N ASP A 155 9.98 7.47 0.82
CA ASP A 155 9.12 8.58 0.44
C ASP A 155 7.76 8.50 1.14
N ALA A 156 7.15 7.31 1.16
CA ALA A 156 5.90 7.04 1.85
C ALA A 156 6.01 7.30 3.35
N ALA A 157 7.10 6.84 3.99
CA ALA A 157 7.40 7.09 5.39
C ALA A 157 7.55 8.59 5.69
N ALA A 158 8.31 9.31 4.86
CA ALA A 158 8.49 10.76 5.03
C ALA A 158 7.17 11.54 4.93
N TYR A 159 6.30 11.17 4.00
CA TYR A 159 4.96 11.75 3.92
C TYR A 159 4.15 11.44 5.18
N ALA A 160 4.17 10.20 5.65
CA ALA A 160 3.42 9.80 6.85
C ALA A 160 3.89 10.57 8.09
N ASP A 161 5.20 10.71 8.26
CA ASP A 161 5.81 11.46 9.36
C ASP A 161 5.38 12.93 9.30
N TRP A 162 5.60 13.59 8.17
CA TRP A 162 5.17 14.99 7.96
C TRP A 162 3.68 15.21 8.24
N ALA A 163 2.84 14.24 7.88
CA ALA A 163 1.39 14.34 8.01
C ALA A 163 0.87 13.97 9.42
N GLY A 164 1.74 13.60 10.37
CA GLY A 164 1.34 13.11 11.70
C GLY A 164 0.58 11.79 11.63
N LEU A 165 0.85 10.98 10.62
CA LEU A 165 0.30 9.64 10.41
C LEU A 165 1.36 8.58 10.76
N ARG A 166 1.02 7.32 10.63
CA ARG A 166 1.95 6.21 10.80
C ARG A 166 1.74 5.14 9.73
N PRO A 167 2.72 4.27 9.52
CA PRO A 167 2.53 3.06 8.74
C PRO A 167 1.34 2.23 9.22
N VAL A 168 0.69 1.55 8.29
CA VAL A 168 -0.34 0.55 8.58
C VAL A 168 0.33 -0.83 8.65
N THR A 169 -0.12 -1.70 9.56
CA THR A 169 0.34 -3.09 9.59
C THR A 169 -0.50 -3.96 8.65
N GLU A 170 0.07 -5.08 8.21
CA GLU A 170 -0.66 -6.03 7.36
C GLU A 170 -1.90 -6.64 8.08
N LEU A 171 -1.89 -6.71 9.41
CA LEU A 171 -3.04 -7.15 10.19
C LEU A 171 -4.13 -6.07 10.25
N GLU A 172 -3.75 -4.81 10.43
CA GLU A 172 -4.69 -3.66 10.36
C GLU A 172 -5.32 -3.53 8.97
N PHE A 173 -4.55 -3.80 7.90
CA PHE A 173 -5.06 -3.83 6.53
C PHE A 173 -6.19 -4.86 6.37
N GLU A 174 -6.00 -6.09 6.85
CA GLU A 174 -7.03 -7.13 6.76
C GLU A 174 -8.27 -6.78 7.59
N LYS A 175 -8.10 -6.21 8.79
CA LYS A 175 -9.22 -5.72 9.60
C LYS A 175 -10.00 -4.61 8.90
N ALA A 176 -9.31 -3.64 8.31
CA ALA A 176 -9.97 -2.54 7.60
C ALA A 176 -10.76 -3.02 6.39
N ALA A 177 -10.25 -4.03 5.69
CA ALA A 177 -10.94 -4.65 4.57
C ALA A 177 -12.15 -5.46 5.01
N ARG A 178 -12.02 -6.32 6.04
CA ARG A 178 -13.03 -7.34 6.42
C ARG A 178 -14.04 -6.86 7.45
N GLY A 179 -13.59 -6.18 8.50
CA GLY A 179 -14.43 -5.74 9.63
C GLY A 179 -14.24 -6.56 10.90
N VAL A 180 -14.83 -6.06 12.00
CA VAL A 180 -14.86 -6.71 13.32
C VAL A 180 -15.84 -7.87 13.29
N ASP A 181 -15.41 -9.04 13.77
CA ASP A 181 -16.21 -10.29 13.90
C ASP A 181 -16.93 -10.74 12.62
N ILE A 182 -16.47 -10.28 11.45
CA ILE A 182 -17.00 -10.74 10.17
C ILE A 182 -16.26 -12.00 9.75
N ALA A 183 -17.00 -13.07 9.51
CA ALA A 183 -16.45 -14.33 9.02
C ALA A 183 -15.72 -14.10 7.68
N ALA A 184 -14.50 -14.65 7.58
CA ALA A 184 -13.74 -14.58 6.37
C ALA A 184 -14.39 -15.43 5.26
N VAL A 185 -14.33 -14.93 4.03
CA VAL A 185 -14.75 -15.69 2.83
C VAL A 185 -13.48 -16.04 2.05
N ALA A 186 -13.35 -17.33 1.72
CA ALA A 186 -12.19 -17.81 0.96
C ALA A 186 -12.03 -17.02 -0.34
N ASP A 187 -10.81 -16.55 -0.60
CA ASP A 187 -10.45 -15.77 -1.80
C ASP A 187 -11.13 -14.40 -1.94
N GLU A 188 -11.68 -13.84 -0.86
CA GLU A 188 -12.39 -12.56 -0.91
C GLU A 188 -11.46 -11.38 -1.21
N PHE A 189 -12.02 -10.42 -1.91
CA PHE A 189 -11.48 -9.07 -2.06
C PHE A 189 -11.92 -8.16 -0.90
N ALA A 190 -11.39 -6.95 -0.85
CA ALA A 190 -11.68 -5.99 0.22
C ALA A 190 -13.18 -5.72 0.44
N TRP A 191 -14.00 -5.92 -0.54
CA TRP A 191 -15.46 -5.78 -0.45
C TRP A 191 -16.20 -7.04 0.07
N GLY A 192 -15.47 -8.07 0.50
CA GLY A 192 -16.02 -9.23 1.21
C GLY A 192 -16.65 -10.30 0.31
N THR A 193 -16.36 -10.32 -0.98
CA THR A 193 -16.79 -11.37 -1.92
C THR A 193 -15.69 -11.70 -2.91
N THR A 194 -15.84 -12.79 -3.65
CA THR A 194 -14.94 -13.22 -4.72
C THR A 194 -15.30 -12.62 -6.09
N SER A 195 -16.37 -11.86 -6.18
CA SER A 195 -16.81 -11.24 -7.43
C SER A 195 -16.01 -9.98 -7.73
N SER A 196 -15.43 -9.89 -8.90
CA SER A 196 -14.75 -8.69 -9.38
C SER A 196 -15.19 -8.32 -10.78
N LYS A 197 -15.32 -7.03 -11.03
CA LYS A 197 -15.53 -6.48 -12.36
C LYS A 197 -14.43 -5.47 -12.64
N VAL A 198 -13.61 -5.81 -13.60
CA VAL A 198 -12.39 -5.06 -13.93
C VAL A 198 -12.74 -3.79 -14.68
N ALA A 199 -12.07 -2.69 -14.34
CA ALA A 199 -12.11 -1.47 -15.11
C ALA A 199 -11.57 -1.74 -16.52
N ALA A 200 -12.41 -1.48 -17.49
CA ALA A 200 -12.12 -1.60 -18.92
C ALA A 200 -12.78 -0.43 -19.67
N ALA A 201 -12.55 -0.33 -20.98
CA ALA A 201 -13.17 0.72 -21.79
C ALA A 201 -14.70 0.79 -21.61
N ASP A 202 -15.34 -0.35 -21.40
CA ASP A 202 -16.79 -0.43 -21.19
C ASP A 202 -17.25 -0.01 -19.79
N GLY A 203 -16.35 -0.08 -18.79
CA GLY A 203 -16.67 0.22 -17.39
C GLY A 203 -16.34 1.66 -16.98
N ILE A 204 -15.32 2.23 -17.58
CA ILE A 204 -14.88 3.61 -17.34
C ILE A 204 -14.99 4.38 -18.65
N TYR A 205 -15.72 5.46 -18.62
CA TYR A 205 -15.97 6.32 -19.76
C TYR A 205 -15.35 7.70 -19.54
N PRO A 206 -14.32 8.08 -20.28
CA PRO A 206 -13.84 9.46 -20.28
C PRO A 206 -14.80 10.34 -21.08
N PRO A 207 -15.31 11.46 -20.53
CA PRO A 207 -16.29 12.32 -21.21
C PRO A 207 -15.85 12.78 -22.60
N ASN A 208 -14.54 12.94 -22.81
CA ASN A 208 -13.96 13.38 -24.08
C ASN A 208 -13.03 12.34 -24.70
N GLN A 209 -13.03 11.10 -24.22
CA GLN A 209 -12.12 10.03 -24.64
C GLN A 209 -10.61 10.36 -24.44
N ASP A 210 -10.31 11.30 -23.54
CA ASP A 210 -8.95 11.80 -23.36
C ASP A 210 -8.24 11.22 -22.13
N GLU A 211 -8.95 10.49 -21.26
CA GLU A 211 -8.41 9.95 -20.00
C GLU A 211 -7.57 11.00 -19.25
N ASN A 212 -8.13 12.19 -19.11
CA ASN A 212 -7.44 13.38 -18.63
C ASN A 212 -7.77 13.73 -17.16
N GLY A 213 -8.26 12.76 -16.39
CA GLY A 213 -8.70 12.94 -14.99
C GLY A 213 -10.19 13.28 -14.84
N THR A 214 -10.94 13.31 -15.96
CA THR A 214 -12.39 13.50 -15.96
C THR A 214 -13.14 12.19 -16.25
N GLU A 215 -12.45 11.07 -16.11
CA GLU A 215 -13.04 9.75 -16.28
C GLU A 215 -14.22 9.56 -15.33
N ALA A 216 -15.28 8.97 -15.83
CA ALA A 216 -16.46 8.62 -15.05
C ALA A 216 -16.78 7.12 -15.19
N ILE A 217 -17.41 6.55 -14.19
CA ILE A 217 -17.89 5.18 -14.26
C ILE A 217 -19.14 5.12 -15.16
N PHE A 218 -19.02 4.41 -16.27
CA PHE A 218 -20.16 4.11 -17.14
C PHE A 218 -21.00 2.98 -16.54
N ASP A 219 -20.36 1.92 -16.07
CA ASP A 219 -21.01 0.79 -15.41
C ASP A 219 -20.70 0.82 -13.91
N GLY A 220 -21.69 1.20 -13.10
CA GLY A 220 -21.59 1.31 -11.65
C GLY A 220 -21.34 -0.03 -10.90
N THR A 221 -21.07 -1.13 -11.63
CA THR A 221 -20.65 -2.41 -11.03
C THR A 221 -19.15 -2.66 -11.13
N VAL A 222 -18.39 -1.79 -11.81
CA VAL A 222 -16.91 -1.88 -11.88
C VAL A 222 -16.31 -1.55 -10.52
N ASN A 223 -15.45 -2.42 -10.01
CA ASN A 223 -14.91 -2.32 -8.66
C ASN A 223 -13.39 -2.57 -8.55
N LEU A 224 -12.70 -2.79 -9.66
CA LEU A 224 -11.28 -3.16 -9.65
C LEU A 224 -10.52 -2.55 -10.83
N ASN A 225 -9.46 -1.78 -10.55
CA ASN A 225 -8.48 -1.36 -11.56
C ASN A 225 -7.31 -2.36 -11.59
N ARG A 226 -7.35 -3.24 -12.58
CA ARG A 226 -6.28 -4.21 -12.85
C ARG A 226 -6.29 -4.59 -14.33
N ASN A 227 -5.10 -4.87 -14.88
CA ASN A 227 -4.87 -5.50 -16.20
C ASN A 227 -6.01 -5.22 -17.25
N SER A 228 -6.58 -4.03 -17.20
CA SER A 228 -7.66 -3.63 -18.08
C SER A 228 -7.13 -2.95 -19.34
N LEU A 229 -7.85 -3.15 -20.44
CA LEU A 229 -7.61 -2.43 -21.68
C LEU A 229 -8.34 -1.10 -21.58
N GLY A 230 -7.60 0.00 -21.34
CA GLY A 230 -8.15 1.34 -21.34
C GLY A 230 -7.93 2.06 -22.67
N PHE A 231 -8.35 3.31 -22.73
CA PHE A 231 -8.02 4.22 -23.84
C PHE A 231 -6.51 4.50 -23.86
N THR A 232 -5.99 4.91 -25.00
CA THR A 232 -4.56 5.19 -25.23
C THR A 232 -4.27 6.67 -25.51
N THR A 233 -5.23 7.54 -25.23
CA THR A 233 -5.17 8.98 -25.44
C THR A 233 -5.03 9.73 -24.11
N GLY A 234 -4.77 11.01 -24.16
CA GLY A 234 -4.63 11.86 -22.98
C GLY A 234 -3.47 11.44 -22.07
N ASP A 235 -3.76 11.21 -20.81
CA ASP A 235 -2.74 10.87 -19.80
C ASP A 235 -2.21 9.42 -19.90
N GLY A 236 -2.64 8.64 -20.88
CA GLY A 236 -2.26 7.23 -21.05
C GLY A 236 -3.40 6.27 -20.72
N ARG A 237 -3.04 4.99 -20.46
CA ARG A 237 -4.02 3.91 -20.29
C ARG A 237 -4.45 3.70 -18.85
N ILE A 238 -5.69 3.28 -18.70
CA ILE A 238 -6.23 2.78 -17.44
C ILE A 238 -5.80 1.32 -17.28
N GLY A 239 -4.93 1.03 -16.31
CA GLY A 239 -4.47 -0.34 -16.02
C GLY A 239 -3.75 -1.05 -17.18
N GLY A 240 -3.57 -2.35 -17.06
CA GLY A 240 -3.22 -3.30 -18.11
C GLY A 240 -1.77 -3.33 -18.60
N PRO A 241 -1.32 -4.52 -19.08
CA PRO A 241 0.04 -4.73 -19.58
C PRO A 241 0.20 -4.40 -21.07
N ALA A 242 -0.85 -3.99 -21.76
CA ALA A 242 -0.79 -3.78 -23.21
C ALA A 242 -0.03 -2.51 -23.60
N ALA A 243 0.32 -2.38 -24.87
CA ALA A 243 1.06 -1.23 -25.38
C ALA A 243 0.41 0.11 -25.01
N GLY A 244 1.15 0.99 -24.43
CA GLY A 244 0.70 2.26 -23.86
C GLY A 244 1.36 2.48 -22.50
N GLN A 245 0.95 3.52 -21.80
CA GLN A 245 1.43 3.82 -20.45
C GLN A 245 0.30 3.57 -19.44
N PRO A 246 0.13 2.32 -18.95
CA PRO A 246 -0.87 2.03 -17.93
C PRO A 246 -0.56 2.79 -16.65
N GLY A 247 -1.58 3.04 -15.83
CA GLY A 247 -1.40 3.75 -14.59
C GLY A 247 -2.65 3.77 -13.71
N PRO A 248 -2.55 4.41 -12.54
CA PRO A 248 -3.63 4.47 -11.58
C PRO A 248 -4.77 5.38 -12.03
N LEU A 249 -5.93 5.17 -11.42
CA LEU A 249 -7.11 6.01 -11.52
C LEU A 249 -7.12 7.07 -10.41
N ARG A 250 -8.02 8.04 -10.54
CA ARG A 250 -8.36 8.93 -9.43
C ARG A 250 -9.02 8.13 -8.31
N VAL A 251 -8.70 8.50 -7.09
CA VAL A 251 -9.21 7.80 -5.91
C VAL A 251 -10.74 7.96 -5.79
N GLY A 252 -11.40 6.90 -5.34
CA GLY A 252 -12.85 6.90 -5.12
C GLY A 252 -13.69 6.84 -6.40
N ILE A 253 -13.11 6.63 -7.57
CA ILE A 253 -13.86 6.61 -8.84
C ILE A 253 -14.94 5.54 -8.84
N PHE A 254 -14.70 4.37 -8.24
CA PHE A 254 -15.67 3.28 -8.18
C PHE A 254 -16.87 3.56 -7.26
N ALA A 255 -16.79 4.59 -6.41
CA ALA A 255 -17.93 5.02 -5.60
C ALA A 255 -18.96 5.84 -6.41
N GLU A 256 -18.60 6.35 -7.59
CA GLU A 256 -19.54 7.00 -8.49
C GLU A 256 -20.55 5.97 -9.01
N ASN A 257 -21.80 6.33 -8.99
CA ASN A 257 -22.89 5.48 -9.49
C ASN A 257 -22.98 4.09 -8.83
N SER A 258 -22.17 3.77 -7.80
CA SER A 258 -22.25 2.51 -7.09
C SER A 258 -23.42 2.51 -6.10
N THR A 259 -24.03 1.35 -5.88
CA THR A 259 -25.18 1.18 -4.99
C THR A 259 -24.87 0.29 -3.79
N SER A 260 -23.67 -0.26 -3.72
CA SER A 260 -23.28 -1.19 -2.66
C SER A 260 -21.77 -1.20 -2.42
N ARG A 261 -21.35 -1.78 -1.31
CA ARG A 261 -19.95 -2.05 -0.99
C ARG A 261 -19.26 -2.84 -2.11
N VAL A 262 -19.92 -3.89 -2.62
CA VAL A 262 -19.36 -4.73 -3.69
C VAL A 262 -19.16 -3.95 -4.98
N SER A 263 -20.15 -3.17 -5.38
CA SER A 263 -20.07 -2.40 -6.62
C SER A 263 -19.09 -1.23 -6.55
N SER A 264 -18.82 -0.70 -5.36
CA SER A 264 -17.83 0.37 -5.18
C SER A 264 -16.41 -0.14 -4.92
N GLY A 265 -16.21 -1.43 -4.69
CA GLY A 265 -14.91 -1.98 -4.30
C GLY A 265 -14.44 -1.57 -2.90
N ALA A 266 -15.34 -1.06 -2.06
CA ALA A 266 -14.98 -0.56 -0.73
C ALA A 266 -14.68 -1.68 0.27
N GLY A 267 -13.73 -1.45 1.16
CA GLY A 267 -13.56 -2.22 2.39
C GLY A 267 -14.77 -2.06 3.32
N TYR A 268 -14.78 -2.82 4.42
CA TYR A 268 -15.93 -2.89 5.32
C TYR A 268 -16.35 -1.52 5.88
N TYR A 269 -15.38 -0.67 6.17
CA TYR A 269 -15.62 0.66 6.74
C TYR A 269 -15.67 1.78 5.69
N GLY A 270 -15.66 1.43 4.41
CA GLY A 270 -15.70 2.41 3.32
C GLY A 270 -14.35 2.94 2.88
N ASN A 271 -13.27 2.28 3.23
CA ASN A 271 -11.96 2.51 2.61
C ASN A 271 -12.01 2.05 1.16
N MET A 272 -11.58 2.91 0.24
CA MET A 272 -11.61 2.64 -1.19
C MET A 272 -10.27 2.08 -1.67
N GLU A 273 -10.29 1.33 -2.76
CA GLU A 273 -9.10 0.83 -3.46
C GLU A 273 -8.14 -0.02 -2.58
N LEU A 274 -8.63 -0.73 -1.55
CA LEU A 274 -7.83 -1.72 -0.82
C LEU A 274 -7.52 -2.99 -1.67
N SER A 275 -8.18 -3.14 -2.80
CA SER A 275 -7.91 -4.16 -3.82
C SER A 275 -7.79 -3.46 -5.16
N GLY A 276 -6.59 -3.45 -5.73
CA GLY A 276 -6.27 -2.85 -7.03
C GLY A 276 -5.78 -1.42 -6.95
N ASN A 277 -5.67 -0.80 -8.08
CA ASN A 277 -5.14 0.53 -8.35
C ASN A 277 -3.63 0.62 -8.08
N LEU A 278 -3.17 0.85 -6.86
CA LEU A 278 -1.76 0.79 -6.47
C LEU A 278 -1.55 -0.18 -5.30
N ALA A 279 -0.41 -0.86 -5.30
CA ALA A 279 -0.01 -1.68 -4.17
C ALA A 279 0.41 -0.77 -3.00
N GLU A 280 -0.06 -1.10 -1.81
CA GLU A 280 0.10 -0.26 -0.61
C GLU A 280 1.14 -0.85 0.34
N PRO A 281 2.13 -0.06 0.81
CA PRO A 281 3.10 -0.53 1.77
C PRO A 281 2.42 -0.82 3.12
N ALA A 282 2.79 -1.95 3.72
CA ALA A 282 2.33 -2.36 5.04
C ALA A 282 3.48 -2.96 5.84
N VAL A 283 3.50 -2.67 7.15
CA VAL A 283 4.48 -3.26 8.06
C VAL A 283 4.17 -4.74 8.24
N THR A 284 5.17 -5.58 7.98
CA THR A 284 5.00 -7.04 7.97
C THR A 284 5.36 -7.71 9.29
N VAL A 285 4.62 -8.74 9.67
CA VAL A 285 5.06 -9.68 10.72
C VAL A 285 6.12 -10.67 10.20
N GLY A 286 6.33 -10.73 8.90
CA GLY A 286 7.23 -11.66 8.23
C GLY A 286 8.72 -11.32 8.33
N ARG A 287 9.09 -10.21 8.97
CA ARG A 287 10.48 -9.79 9.21
C ARG A 287 10.66 -9.30 10.63
N THR A 288 11.85 -9.52 11.18
CA THR A 288 12.18 -9.06 12.53
C THR A 288 12.02 -7.54 12.65
N GLU A 289 12.50 -6.81 11.68
CA GLU A 289 12.43 -5.34 11.63
C GLU A 289 10.98 -4.83 11.61
N GLY A 290 10.10 -5.53 10.90
CA GLY A 290 8.66 -5.20 10.90
C GLY A 290 8.05 -5.41 12.29
N ARG A 291 8.37 -6.53 12.96
CA ARG A 291 7.85 -6.85 14.30
C ARG A 291 8.33 -5.89 15.40
N GLN A 292 9.38 -5.09 15.15
CA GLN A 292 9.86 -4.06 16.07
C GLN A 292 9.04 -2.76 16.02
N PHE A 293 8.13 -2.63 15.04
CA PHE A 293 7.28 -1.46 14.91
C PHE A 293 6.32 -1.33 16.11
N LEU A 294 6.31 -0.15 16.73
CA LEU A 294 5.52 0.13 17.93
C LEU A 294 4.24 0.92 17.65
N GLY A 295 4.06 1.36 16.40
CA GLY A 295 2.91 2.15 15.99
C GLY A 295 2.99 3.63 16.39
N THR A 296 4.20 4.16 16.58
CA THR A 296 4.36 5.59 16.85
C THR A 296 3.86 6.45 15.70
N GLN A 297 3.29 7.60 16.03
CA GLN A 297 2.84 8.58 15.03
C GLN A 297 4.03 9.37 14.51
N GLY A 298 3.92 9.82 13.26
CA GLY A 298 4.81 10.86 12.74
C GLY A 298 4.70 12.13 13.57
N ASP A 299 5.82 12.78 13.79
CA ASP A 299 5.93 14.01 14.56
C ASP A 299 6.26 15.24 13.69
N GLY A 300 6.46 15.02 12.40
CA GLY A 300 6.80 16.05 11.41
C GLY A 300 8.28 16.42 11.40
N GLU A 301 9.12 15.77 12.19
CA GLU A 301 10.57 15.98 12.22
C GLU A 301 11.25 15.09 11.18
N LEU A 302 11.76 15.70 10.11
CA LEU A 302 12.45 14.98 9.05
C LEU A 302 13.98 15.11 9.20
N ALA A 303 14.70 14.10 8.76
CA ALA A 303 16.16 14.05 8.83
C ALA A 303 16.81 15.26 8.13
N THR A 304 17.89 15.77 8.73
CA THR A 304 18.67 16.90 8.22
C THR A 304 20.11 16.52 7.89
N LEU A 305 20.48 15.24 8.07
CA LEU A 305 21.79 14.73 7.73
C LEU A 305 21.99 14.78 6.21
N SER A 306 23.15 15.33 5.77
CA SER A 306 23.51 15.47 4.37
C SER A 306 23.41 14.15 3.61
N GLY A 307 22.67 14.13 2.52
CA GLY A 307 22.37 12.96 1.69
C GLY A 307 21.15 12.15 2.14
N TYR A 308 20.56 12.50 3.28
CA TYR A 308 19.37 11.82 3.86
C TYR A 308 18.27 12.81 4.23
N GLU A 309 18.44 14.07 3.82
CA GLU A 309 17.49 15.13 4.15
C GLU A 309 16.07 14.75 3.71
N GLY A 310 15.16 14.96 4.63
CA GLY A 310 13.73 14.69 4.40
C GLY A 310 13.26 13.28 4.70
N ASN A 311 14.10 12.35 5.17
CA ASN A 311 13.67 11.03 5.64
C ASN A 311 12.90 11.13 6.95
N ALA A 312 11.92 10.22 7.18
CA ALA A 312 11.24 10.08 8.47
C ALA A 312 12.22 9.67 9.56
N THR A 313 12.07 10.19 10.78
CA THR A 313 13.04 9.97 11.87
C THR A 313 12.54 9.06 12.99
N ASN A 314 11.33 8.52 12.88
CA ASN A 314 10.73 7.64 13.87
C ASN A 314 11.54 6.34 14.02
N VAL A 315 12.15 6.14 15.19
CA VAL A 315 13.15 5.08 15.43
C VAL A 315 12.58 3.65 15.41
N ASP A 316 11.28 3.49 15.58
CA ASP A 316 10.58 2.19 15.51
C ASP A 316 10.04 1.88 14.12
N TRP A 317 10.16 2.80 13.15
CA TRP A 317 9.64 2.54 11.82
C TRP A 317 10.57 1.64 11.01
N PRO A 318 10.02 0.67 10.28
CA PRO A 318 10.81 -0.22 9.43
C PRO A 318 11.70 0.55 8.46
N GLY A 319 12.93 0.10 8.29
CA GLY A 319 13.89 0.70 7.38
C GLY A 319 14.74 1.83 8.00
N ILE A 320 14.57 2.14 9.28
CA ILE A 320 15.52 3.00 10.00
C ILE A 320 16.90 2.32 10.03
N ASP A 321 17.98 3.09 9.82
CA ASP A 321 19.32 2.55 9.93
C ASP A 321 19.67 2.33 11.42
N PRO A 322 19.85 1.09 11.89
CA PRO A 322 20.17 0.83 13.30
C PRO A 322 21.58 1.30 13.69
N GLN A 323 22.46 1.58 12.73
CA GLN A 323 23.81 2.03 12.96
C GLN A 323 23.91 3.56 13.01
N ASP A 324 23.04 4.26 12.30
CA ASP A 324 22.96 5.72 12.32
C ASP A 324 21.52 6.22 12.09
N ALA A 325 20.75 6.28 13.17
CA ALA A 325 19.35 6.72 13.13
C ALA A 325 19.16 8.15 12.56
N ARG A 326 20.23 8.97 12.49
CA ARG A 326 20.15 10.32 11.88
C ARG A 326 19.87 10.27 10.38
N ARG A 327 20.06 9.11 9.73
CA ARG A 327 19.70 8.89 8.34
C ARG A 327 18.18 8.81 8.14
N GLY A 328 17.46 8.53 9.22
CA GLY A 328 16.04 8.25 9.14
C GLY A 328 15.75 6.94 8.43
N VAL A 329 14.53 6.80 7.94
CA VAL A 329 14.08 5.65 7.16
C VAL A 329 14.67 5.74 5.75
N ASP A 330 15.72 4.97 5.50
CA ASP A 330 16.44 4.92 4.21
C ASP A 330 16.47 3.52 3.57
N LYS A 331 15.87 2.51 4.25
CA LYS A 331 15.78 1.12 3.79
C LYS A 331 14.33 0.66 3.71
N THR A 332 14.13 -0.55 3.19
CA THR A 332 12.81 -1.14 2.96
C THR A 332 12.56 -2.40 3.78
N VAL A 333 13.54 -2.83 4.59
CA VAL A 333 13.43 -4.03 5.42
C VAL A 333 12.31 -3.88 6.46
N GLY A 334 11.45 -4.88 6.57
CA GLY A 334 10.34 -4.90 7.52
C GLY A 334 9.01 -4.41 6.98
N ILE A 335 8.96 -4.06 5.68
CA ILE A 335 7.70 -3.76 4.99
C ILE A 335 7.43 -4.76 3.86
N GLY A 336 6.21 -4.77 3.40
CA GLY A 336 5.77 -5.42 2.19
C GLY A 336 4.62 -4.65 1.56
N TYR A 337 3.94 -5.29 0.63
CA TYR A 337 2.87 -4.67 -0.14
C TYR A 337 1.60 -5.50 -0.12
N ARG A 338 0.46 -4.83 -0.07
CA ARG A 338 -0.88 -5.42 -0.08
C ARG A 338 -1.74 -4.79 -1.18
N GLY A 339 -2.84 -5.45 -1.53
CA GLY A 339 -3.86 -4.91 -2.42
C GLY A 339 -3.64 -5.18 -3.92
N GLY A 340 -2.41 -5.45 -4.36
CA GLY A 340 -2.09 -5.56 -5.80
C GLY A 340 -2.14 -4.21 -6.52
N ASP A 341 -1.75 -4.19 -7.78
CA ASP A 341 -1.61 -2.97 -8.58
C ASP A 341 -2.30 -3.07 -9.94
N PHE A 342 -2.42 -1.95 -10.65
CA PHE A 342 -3.12 -1.85 -11.93
C PHE A 342 -2.54 -2.74 -13.05
N GLN A 343 -1.31 -3.27 -12.92
CA GLN A 343 -0.73 -4.20 -13.90
C GLN A 343 -0.82 -5.66 -13.47
N SER A 344 -1.12 -5.94 -12.22
CA SER A 344 -1.17 -7.32 -11.72
C SER A 344 -2.15 -8.17 -12.52
N ALA A 345 -1.62 -9.23 -13.16
CA ALA A 345 -2.43 -10.13 -14.00
C ALA A 345 -3.22 -11.16 -13.18
N SER A 346 -2.71 -11.53 -12.01
CA SER A 346 -3.34 -12.54 -11.15
C SER A 346 -4.32 -11.91 -10.18
N LEU A 347 -5.55 -12.41 -10.13
CA LEU A 347 -6.55 -11.99 -9.14
C LEU A 347 -6.12 -12.25 -7.69
N ARG A 348 -5.21 -13.20 -7.48
CA ARG A 348 -4.69 -13.56 -6.16
C ARG A 348 -4.04 -12.38 -5.43
N THR A 349 -3.34 -11.50 -6.15
CA THR A 349 -2.64 -10.36 -5.54
C THR A 349 -3.57 -9.33 -4.92
N PHE A 350 -4.84 -9.30 -5.35
CA PHE A 350 -5.86 -8.35 -4.89
C PHE A 350 -6.68 -8.87 -3.72
N GLN A 351 -6.59 -10.16 -3.41
CA GLN A 351 -7.34 -10.77 -2.32
C GLN A 351 -6.90 -10.22 -0.97
N THR A 352 -7.85 -9.98 -0.08
CA THR A 352 -7.62 -9.38 1.24
C THR A 352 -6.53 -10.10 2.03
N SER A 353 -6.51 -11.43 1.98
CA SER A 353 -5.58 -12.26 2.76
C SER A 353 -4.31 -12.66 1.99
N SER A 354 -4.13 -12.20 0.75
CA SER A 354 -2.93 -12.51 -0.03
C SER A 354 -1.69 -11.85 0.58
N ARG A 355 -0.66 -12.68 0.86
CA ARG A 355 0.62 -12.25 1.43
C ARG A 355 1.79 -12.48 0.47
N VAL A 356 1.51 -12.60 -0.83
CA VAL A 356 2.53 -12.90 -1.86
C VAL A 356 3.69 -11.91 -1.84
N PHE A 357 3.41 -10.64 -1.48
CA PHE A 357 4.38 -9.56 -1.38
C PHE A 357 4.45 -8.93 0.02
N ALA A 358 3.93 -9.62 1.04
CA ALA A 358 3.79 -9.05 2.39
C ALA A 358 5.11 -8.75 3.11
N ALA A 359 6.23 -9.29 2.63
CA ALA A 359 7.57 -9.01 3.14
C ALA A 359 8.57 -8.89 1.97
N LYS A 360 8.11 -8.31 0.86
CA LYS A 360 8.97 -8.11 -0.31
C LYS A 360 10.03 -7.07 0.04
N ASP A 361 11.21 -7.58 0.36
CA ASP A 361 12.40 -6.80 0.57
C ASP A 361 13.08 -6.55 -0.79
N PRO A 362 13.13 -5.31 -1.27
CA PRO A 362 13.86 -4.99 -2.50
C PRO A 362 15.35 -5.34 -2.43
N ASP A 363 15.95 -5.38 -1.23
CA ASP A 363 17.37 -5.70 -1.06
C ASP A 363 17.71 -7.12 -1.45
N SER A 364 16.75 -8.06 -1.39
CA SER A 364 16.98 -9.45 -1.80
C SER A 364 17.28 -9.61 -3.30
N ALA A 365 17.04 -8.58 -4.09
CA ALA A 365 17.30 -8.53 -5.52
C ALA A 365 18.54 -7.66 -5.88
N GLY A 366 19.30 -7.17 -4.89
CA GLY A 366 20.43 -6.26 -5.09
C GLY A 366 20.01 -4.85 -5.57
N LEU A 367 18.75 -4.51 -5.37
CA LEU A 367 18.19 -3.21 -5.72
C LEU A 367 18.40 -2.26 -4.57
N LYS A 368 19.09 -1.17 -4.84
CA LYS A 368 19.44 -0.19 -3.84
C LYS A 368 18.19 0.44 -3.22
N GLU A 369 18.16 0.39 -1.98
CA GLU A 369 17.39 0.88 -0.84
C GLU A 369 16.31 1.94 -1.09
N ARG A 370 16.42 2.76 -2.10
CA ARG A 370 15.51 3.87 -2.38
C ARG A 370 14.80 3.78 -3.72
N TYR A 371 15.38 3.05 -4.68
CA TYR A 371 15.05 3.24 -6.09
C TYR A 371 15.09 1.93 -6.88
N ASP A 372 14.05 1.13 -6.78
CA ASP A 372 13.75 0.20 -7.85
C ASP A 372 12.97 0.95 -8.94
N ALA A 373 13.67 1.41 -9.96
CA ALA A 373 13.09 2.13 -11.09
C ALA A 373 11.99 1.36 -11.83
N SER A 374 11.94 0.02 -11.66
CA SER A 374 10.90 -0.82 -12.25
C SER A 374 9.67 -0.98 -11.37
N ALA A 375 9.80 -0.73 -10.06
CA ALA A 375 8.76 -0.98 -9.07
C ALA A 375 7.98 0.30 -8.67
N GLY A 376 8.58 1.49 -8.78
CA GLY A 376 7.99 2.74 -8.32
C GLY A 376 6.63 3.07 -8.94
N ILE A 377 6.40 2.67 -10.19
CA ILE A 377 5.13 2.92 -10.88
C ILE A 377 3.93 2.19 -10.27
N PHE A 378 4.16 1.11 -9.53
CA PHE A 378 3.12 0.23 -8.98
C PHE A 378 2.74 0.55 -7.55
N TYR A 379 3.59 1.31 -6.85
CA TYR A 379 3.45 1.54 -5.42
C TYR A 379 2.86 2.90 -5.13
N GLY A 380 1.85 2.87 -4.28
CA GLY A 380 1.18 4.03 -3.70
C GLY A 380 1.47 4.14 -2.20
N GLY A 381 0.59 4.82 -1.48
CA GLY A 381 0.68 4.96 -0.03
C GLY A 381 -0.69 5.07 0.60
N ARG A 382 -0.85 4.42 1.75
CA ARG A 382 -1.99 4.57 2.65
C ARG A 382 -1.48 4.47 4.08
N PHE A 383 -1.95 5.36 4.93
CA PHE A 383 -1.41 5.50 6.28
C PHE A 383 -2.52 5.48 7.32
N ALA A 384 -2.14 5.09 8.52
CA ALA A 384 -3.01 5.00 9.67
C ALA A 384 -2.72 6.11 10.69
N ARG A 385 -3.61 6.24 11.66
CA ARG A 385 -3.42 7.00 12.88
C ARG A 385 -4.04 6.22 14.03
N THR A 386 -3.31 6.06 15.11
CA THR A 386 -3.84 5.43 16.32
C THR A 386 -4.99 6.28 16.86
N SER A 387 -6.07 5.64 17.25
CA SER A 387 -7.18 6.32 17.94
C SER A 387 -6.72 6.75 19.34
N PRO A 388 -7.13 7.93 19.80
CA PRO A 388 -6.87 8.36 21.17
C PRO A 388 -7.35 7.38 22.23
#